data_da778a74fbd264f515ba33dfb24e1b25
#
_entry.id   da778a74fbd264f515ba33dfb24e1b25
#
_cell.length_a   1.000
_cell.length_b   1.000
_cell.length_c   1.000
_cell.angle_alpha   90.00
_cell.angle_beta   90.00
_cell.angle_gamma   90.00
#
_symmetry.space_group_name_H-M   'P 1'
#
loop_
_entity.id
_entity.type
_entity.pdbx_description
1 polymer ?
#
loop_
_entity_poly.entity_id
_entity_poly.type
_entity_poly.pdbx_seq_one_letter_code
_entity_poly.pdbx_strand_id
1 'polypeptide(L)'
;ENISKAKVTRAFQAAAVPDEMIAVFPVASDLALPDYQVLLQISEDANAKNVPIGNLVDTVRERIAETEGAKEDKAKILAIFKAESKSLKPAPVKSVVVEKLRDFSDRRQYARKKSDPKKRVVAYEFSRLPSEVQTEIDEAIKKIIGKMSAGE
;
A
#
# COMPACT_ATOMS: atom_id res chain seq x y z
N GLU A 1 -28.36 24.34 -23.82
CA GLU A 1 -27.19 23.64 -24.38
C GLU A 1 -27.23 22.20 -23.91
N ASN A 2 -27.48 21.27 -24.84
CA ASN A 2 -27.45 19.84 -24.53
C ASN A 2 -26.00 19.38 -24.38
N ILE A 3 -25.55 19.20 -23.14
CA ILE A 3 -24.26 18.57 -22.85
C ILE A 3 -24.36 17.09 -23.23
N SER A 4 -23.58 16.65 -24.20
CA SER A 4 -23.54 15.25 -24.64
C SER A 4 -23.17 14.32 -23.48
N LYS A 5 -23.87 13.17 -23.36
CA LYS A 5 -23.55 12.12 -22.37
C LYS A 5 -22.05 11.76 -22.35
N ALA A 6 -21.41 11.76 -23.52
CA ALA A 6 -19.97 11.49 -23.64
C ALA A 6 -19.09 12.55 -22.97
N LYS A 7 -19.49 13.83 -22.99
CA LYS A 7 -18.78 14.91 -22.28
C LYS A 7 -18.91 14.75 -20.76
N VAL A 8 -20.10 14.40 -20.28
CA VAL A 8 -20.34 14.15 -18.85
C VAL A 8 -19.52 12.94 -18.37
N THR A 9 -19.57 11.83 -19.10
CA THR A 9 -18.79 10.62 -18.74
C THR A 9 -17.29 10.89 -18.72
N ARG A 10 -16.77 11.65 -19.69
CA ARG A 10 -15.35 12.05 -19.72
C ARG A 10 -14.98 12.90 -18.50
N ALA A 11 -15.82 13.86 -18.13
CA ALA A 11 -15.59 14.72 -16.98
C ALA A 11 -15.53 13.90 -15.66
N PHE A 12 -16.47 12.95 -15.49
CA PHE A 12 -16.47 12.07 -14.31
C PHE A 12 -15.25 11.15 -14.26
N GLN A 13 -14.83 10.58 -15.39
CA GLN A 13 -13.66 9.72 -15.44
C GLN A 13 -12.35 10.51 -15.25
N ALA A 14 -12.25 11.71 -15.82
CA ALA A 14 -11.12 12.59 -15.57
C ALA A 14 -11.02 12.99 -14.09
N ALA A 15 -12.16 13.28 -13.44
CA ALA A 15 -12.19 13.63 -12.01
C ALA A 15 -11.86 12.45 -11.09
N ALA A 16 -11.97 11.21 -11.56
CA ALA A 16 -11.64 10.01 -10.79
C ALA A 16 -10.15 9.62 -10.90
N VAL A 17 -9.44 10.10 -11.94
CA VAL A 17 -8.00 9.88 -12.08
C VAL A 17 -7.23 10.88 -11.23
N PRO A 18 -6.24 10.46 -10.43
CA PRO A 18 -5.41 11.38 -9.66
C PRO A 18 -4.74 12.44 -10.55
N ASP A 19 -4.82 13.70 -10.14
CA ASP A 19 -4.26 14.83 -10.88
C ASP A 19 -2.78 14.69 -11.15
N GLU A 20 -2.04 14.06 -10.24
CA GLU A 20 -0.61 13.77 -10.37
C GLU A 20 -0.29 12.91 -11.61
N MET A 21 -1.17 11.97 -11.95
CA MET A 21 -1.02 11.12 -13.15
C MET A 21 -1.31 11.92 -14.42
N ILE A 22 -2.32 12.78 -14.40
CA ILE A 22 -2.69 13.64 -15.54
C ILE A 22 -1.57 14.66 -15.81
N ALA A 23 -0.96 15.20 -14.77
CA ALA A 23 0.12 16.17 -14.86
C ALA A 23 1.42 15.65 -15.50
N VAL A 24 1.52 14.33 -15.73
CA VAL A 24 2.67 13.74 -16.48
C VAL A 24 2.56 13.97 -17.98
N PHE A 25 1.35 14.21 -18.49
CA PHE A 25 1.10 14.41 -19.91
C PHE A 25 1.35 15.87 -20.31
N PRO A 26 2.01 16.13 -21.43
CA PRO A 26 2.31 17.49 -21.88
C PRO A 26 1.06 18.30 -22.19
N VAL A 27 0.01 17.63 -22.68
CA VAL A 27 -1.28 18.23 -23.00
C VAL A 27 -2.41 17.35 -22.47
N ALA A 28 -2.98 17.72 -21.34
CA ALA A 28 -4.06 16.96 -20.71
C ALA A 28 -5.33 16.85 -21.57
N SER A 29 -5.61 17.84 -22.42
CA SER A 29 -6.75 17.83 -23.35
C SER A 29 -6.65 16.77 -24.44
N ASP A 30 -5.47 16.23 -24.72
CA ASP A 30 -5.25 15.19 -25.73
C ASP A 30 -5.62 13.79 -25.21
N LEU A 31 -5.88 13.66 -23.89
CA LEU A 31 -6.36 12.42 -23.32
C LEU A 31 -7.80 12.14 -23.77
N ALA A 32 -7.98 11.00 -24.41
CA ALA A 32 -9.28 10.49 -24.82
C ALA A 32 -9.93 9.67 -23.68
N LEU A 33 -11.22 9.39 -23.81
CA LEU A 33 -11.97 8.60 -22.83
C LEU A 33 -11.31 7.25 -22.49
N PRO A 34 -10.80 6.47 -23.46
CA PRO A 34 -10.07 5.22 -23.17
C PRO A 34 -8.78 5.43 -22.37
N ASP A 35 -8.11 6.58 -22.53
CA ASP A 35 -6.87 6.89 -21.81
C ASP A 35 -7.18 7.10 -20.31
N TYR A 36 -8.25 7.83 -19.99
CA TYR A 36 -8.71 7.99 -18.61
C TYR A 36 -9.11 6.66 -17.96
N GLN A 37 -9.75 5.77 -18.71
CA GLN A 37 -10.09 4.43 -18.20
C GLN A 37 -8.84 3.62 -17.86
N VAL A 38 -7.81 3.69 -18.69
CA VAL A 38 -6.52 3.03 -18.43
C VAL A 38 -5.85 3.61 -17.19
N LEU A 39 -5.78 4.93 -17.06
CA LEU A 39 -5.16 5.60 -15.92
C LEU A 39 -5.93 5.30 -14.62
N LEU A 40 -7.26 5.28 -14.68
CA LEU A 40 -8.09 4.92 -13.53
C LEU A 40 -7.80 3.48 -13.08
N GLN A 41 -7.79 2.51 -14.00
CA GLN A 41 -7.44 1.12 -13.69
C GLN A 41 -6.06 1.02 -13.05
N ILE A 42 -5.06 1.74 -13.57
CA ILE A 42 -3.71 1.77 -13.01
C ILE A 42 -3.71 2.33 -11.58
N SER A 43 -4.49 3.39 -11.32
CA SER A 43 -4.60 3.96 -9.98
C SER A 43 -5.26 3.00 -8.99
N GLU A 44 -6.30 2.28 -9.42
CA GLU A 44 -6.95 1.24 -8.63
C GLU A 44 -6.02 0.07 -8.33
N ASP A 45 -5.25 -0.39 -9.31
CA ASP A 45 -4.25 -1.45 -9.14
C ASP A 45 -3.14 -1.04 -8.16
N ALA A 46 -2.67 0.21 -8.23
CA ALA A 46 -1.69 0.75 -7.29
C ALA A 46 -2.26 0.81 -5.86
N ASN A 47 -3.50 1.29 -5.71
CA ASN A 47 -4.19 1.34 -4.44
C ASN A 47 -4.43 -0.06 -3.85
N ALA A 48 -4.82 -1.03 -4.67
CA ALA A 48 -5.00 -2.43 -4.26
C ALA A 48 -3.69 -3.06 -3.74
N LYS A 49 -2.55 -2.64 -4.31
CA LYS A 49 -1.21 -3.06 -3.88
C LYS A 49 -0.62 -2.19 -2.76
N ASN A 50 -1.36 -1.20 -2.25
CA ASN A 50 -0.92 -0.20 -1.27
C ASN A 50 0.33 0.59 -1.73
N VAL A 51 0.45 0.84 -3.02
CA VAL A 51 1.52 1.67 -3.58
C VAL A 51 1.01 3.11 -3.68
N PRO A 52 1.68 4.09 -3.07
CA PRO A 52 1.31 5.49 -3.22
C PRO A 52 1.40 5.92 -4.68
N ILE A 53 0.40 6.65 -5.16
CA ILE A 53 0.35 7.13 -6.56
C ILE A 53 1.56 8.02 -6.88
N GLY A 54 1.99 8.87 -5.94
CA GLY A 54 3.20 9.69 -6.11
C GLY A 54 4.44 8.86 -6.45
N ASN A 55 4.65 7.73 -5.79
CA ASN A 55 5.79 6.85 -6.07
C ASN A 55 5.72 6.26 -7.50
N LEU A 56 4.52 5.87 -7.94
CA LEU A 56 4.31 5.40 -9.31
C LEU A 56 4.61 6.51 -10.32
N VAL A 57 4.10 7.72 -10.07
CA VAL A 57 4.29 8.89 -10.93
C VAL A 57 5.77 9.26 -11.02
N ASP A 58 6.51 9.23 -9.92
CA ASP A 58 7.95 9.53 -9.89
C ASP A 58 8.73 8.50 -10.73
N THR A 59 8.44 7.21 -10.57
CA THR A 59 9.05 6.16 -11.39
C THR A 59 8.73 6.34 -12.89
N VAL A 60 7.49 6.70 -13.21
CA VAL A 60 7.09 6.98 -14.60
C VAL A 60 7.84 8.19 -15.16
N ARG A 61 8.00 9.26 -14.39
CA ARG A 61 8.77 10.45 -14.80
C ARG A 61 10.24 10.12 -15.06
N GLU A 62 10.86 9.31 -14.23
CA GLU A 62 12.23 8.83 -14.43
C GLU A 62 12.34 8.05 -15.74
N ARG A 63 11.42 7.12 -16.00
CA ARG A 63 11.39 6.35 -17.26
C ARG A 63 11.15 7.21 -18.50
N ILE A 64 10.29 8.22 -18.39
CA ILE A 64 10.08 9.20 -19.48
C ILE A 64 11.36 9.96 -19.76
N ALA A 65 12.14 10.32 -18.74
CA ALA A 65 13.40 11.02 -18.91
C ALA A 65 14.47 10.14 -19.59
N GLU A 66 14.46 8.84 -19.33
CA GLU A 66 15.35 7.85 -19.95
C GLU A 66 14.94 7.45 -21.37
N THR A 67 13.67 7.66 -21.74
CA THR A 67 13.13 7.23 -23.03
C THR A 67 13.10 8.37 -24.03
N GLU A 68 13.86 8.25 -25.10
CA GLU A 68 13.95 9.29 -26.15
C GLU A 68 12.57 9.54 -26.81
N GLY A 69 12.17 10.81 -26.85
CA GLY A 69 10.90 11.25 -27.45
C GLY A 69 9.64 10.83 -26.66
N ALA A 70 9.78 10.34 -25.43
CA ALA A 70 8.61 9.99 -24.61
C ALA A 70 7.91 11.22 -24.04
N LYS A 71 8.62 12.31 -23.78
CA LYS A 71 8.06 13.54 -23.16
C LYS A 71 6.93 14.18 -23.98
N GLU A 72 6.94 14.01 -25.29
CA GLU A 72 5.98 14.62 -26.20
C GLU A 72 4.98 13.62 -26.76
N ASP A 73 5.15 12.33 -26.48
CA ASP A 73 4.34 11.25 -27.03
C ASP A 73 3.43 10.62 -25.97
N LYS A 74 2.16 10.98 -26.04
CA LYS A 74 1.11 10.43 -25.17
C LYS A 74 1.09 8.89 -25.16
N ALA A 75 1.25 8.25 -26.31
CA ALA A 75 1.18 6.80 -26.42
C ALA A 75 2.35 6.13 -25.68
N LYS A 76 3.55 6.71 -25.77
CA LYS A 76 4.72 6.25 -25.02
C LYS A 76 4.53 6.43 -23.52
N ILE A 77 4.00 7.58 -23.08
CA ILE A 77 3.70 7.82 -21.65
C ILE A 77 2.71 6.78 -21.12
N LEU A 78 1.62 6.52 -21.85
CA LEU A 78 0.65 5.48 -21.46
C LEU A 78 1.25 4.09 -21.45
N ALA A 79 2.15 3.77 -22.38
CA ALA A 79 2.85 2.49 -22.40
C ALA A 79 3.76 2.33 -21.17
N ILE A 80 4.46 3.39 -20.77
CA ILE A 80 5.30 3.41 -19.56
C ILE A 80 4.44 3.20 -18.31
N PHE A 81 3.32 3.92 -18.16
CA PHE A 81 2.37 3.72 -17.06
C PHE A 81 1.89 2.26 -16.97
N LYS A 82 1.53 1.65 -18.11
CA LYS A 82 1.11 0.24 -18.16
C LYS A 82 2.25 -0.72 -17.78
N ALA A 83 3.47 -0.44 -18.18
CA ALA A 83 4.62 -1.28 -17.85
C ALA A 83 4.95 -1.20 -16.37
N GLU A 84 5.00 0.01 -15.80
CA GLU A 84 5.27 0.21 -14.38
C GLU A 84 4.15 -0.34 -13.50
N SER A 85 2.88 -0.19 -13.88
CA SER A 85 1.75 -0.80 -13.17
C SER A 85 1.85 -2.32 -13.08
N LYS A 86 2.31 -2.99 -14.15
CA LYS A 86 2.53 -4.45 -14.14
C LYS A 86 3.71 -4.86 -13.25
N SER A 87 4.74 -4.03 -13.18
CA SER A 87 5.92 -4.27 -12.36
C SER A 87 5.71 -3.95 -10.88
N LEU A 88 4.62 -3.26 -10.51
CA LEU A 88 4.30 -2.92 -9.13
C LEU A 88 4.26 -4.18 -8.27
N LYS A 89 5.23 -4.29 -7.38
CA LYS A 89 5.18 -5.26 -6.28
C LYS A 89 4.27 -4.68 -5.21
N PRO A 90 3.39 -5.51 -4.60
CA PRO A 90 2.64 -5.04 -3.44
C PRO A 90 3.63 -4.47 -2.43
N ALA A 91 3.36 -3.27 -1.93
CA ALA A 91 4.15 -2.74 -0.83
C ALA A 91 4.18 -3.79 0.28
N PRO A 92 5.36 -4.09 0.85
CA PRO A 92 5.42 -5.03 1.95
C PRO A 92 4.45 -4.52 3.00
N VAL A 93 3.37 -5.28 3.19
CA VAL A 93 2.38 -4.94 4.21
C VAL A 93 3.09 -5.11 5.53
N LYS A 94 3.65 -4.05 6.09
CA LYS A 94 4.10 -3.99 7.48
C LYS A 94 2.87 -4.05 8.39
N SER A 95 2.06 -5.11 8.21
CA SER A 95 0.90 -5.33 9.05
C SER A 95 1.30 -5.90 10.41
N VAL A 96 2.47 -6.53 10.48
CA VAL A 96 2.95 -7.13 11.71
C VAL A 96 4.22 -6.43 12.15
N VAL A 97 4.12 -5.68 13.24
CA VAL A 97 5.27 -5.10 13.93
C VAL A 97 5.80 -6.16 14.89
N VAL A 98 7.07 -6.52 14.75
CA VAL A 98 7.75 -7.46 15.64
C VAL A 98 8.70 -6.67 16.53
N GLU A 99 8.44 -6.69 17.83
CA GLU A 99 9.24 -6.05 18.86
C GLU A 99 9.96 -7.13 19.68
N LYS A 100 11.28 -7.02 19.79
CA LYS A 100 12.05 -7.85 20.73
C LYS A 100 11.79 -7.36 22.14
N LEU A 101 11.37 -8.25 23.02
CA LEU A 101 11.14 -7.92 24.44
C LEU A 101 12.42 -8.04 25.26
N ARG A 102 13.33 -8.96 24.87
CA ARG A 102 14.61 -9.20 25.53
C ARG A 102 15.63 -9.80 24.57
N ASP A 103 16.90 -9.45 24.75
CA ASP A 103 18.02 -10.10 24.11
C ASP A 103 18.55 -11.23 25.01
N PHE A 104 18.73 -12.41 24.41
CA PHE A 104 19.27 -13.59 25.07
C PHE A 104 20.62 -13.96 24.45
N SER A 105 21.53 -14.52 25.24
CA SER A 105 22.84 -14.99 24.75
C SER A 105 22.71 -16.22 23.84
N ASP A 106 21.69 -17.05 24.05
CA ASP A 106 21.35 -18.18 23.17
C ASP A 106 20.46 -17.72 22.04
N ARG A 107 20.92 -17.88 20.79
CA ARG A 107 20.14 -17.54 19.57
C ARG A 107 18.84 -18.33 19.41
N ARG A 108 18.70 -19.44 20.10
CA ARG A 108 17.48 -20.27 20.08
C ARG A 108 16.45 -19.83 21.12
N GLN A 109 16.84 -18.95 22.05
CA GLN A 109 15.96 -18.37 23.04
C GLN A 109 15.49 -16.98 22.55
N TYR A 110 14.20 -16.75 22.55
CA TYR A 110 13.65 -15.46 22.17
C TYR A 110 12.37 -15.12 22.93
N ALA A 111 12.16 -13.83 23.10
CA ALA A 111 10.91 -13.26 23.59
C ALA A 111 10.56 -12.10 22.66
N ARG A 112 9.41 -12.18 22.00
CA ARG A 112 8.98 -11.17 21.05
C ARG A 112 7.48 -10.93 21.09
N LYS A 113 7.08 -9.70 20.81
CA LYS A 113 5.72 -9.28 20.63
C LYS A 113 5.47 -9.06 19.14
N LYS A 114 4.41 -9.62 18.62
CA LYS A 114 3.89 -9.34 17.28
C LYS A 114 2.59 -8.57 17.41
N SER A 115 2.47 -7.47 16.74
CA SER A 115 1.28 -6.64 16.74
C SER A 115 0.81 -6.42 15.30
N ASP A 116 -0.43 -6.76 15.00
CA ASP A 116 -1.09 -6.49 13.74
C ASP A 116 -2.18 -5.41 13.98
N PRO A 117 -1.87 -4.13 13.69
CA PRO A 117 -2.82 -3.04 13.91
C PRO A 117 -4.10 -3.16 13.06
N LYS A 118 -4.01 -3.76 11.87
CA LYS A 118 -5.16 -3.93 10.98
C LYS A 118 -6.15 -4.94 11.54
N LYS A 119 -5.65 -6.05 12.07
CA LYS A 119 -6.48 -7.10 12.67
C LYS A 119 -6.76 -6.88 14.15
N ARG A 120 -6.15 -5.85 14.76
CA ARG A 120 -6.20 -5.58 16.21
C ARG A 120 -5.76 -6.81 17.05
N VAL A 121 -4.76 -7.54 16.55
CA VAL A 121 -4.22 -8.74 17.18
C VAL A 121 -2.84 -8.44 17.74
N VAL A 122 -2.60 -8.86 18.97
CA VAL A 122 -1.30 -8.86 19.62
C VAL A 122 -0.97 -10.29 20.03
N ALA A 123 0.21 -10.79 19.64
CA ALA A 123 0.71 -12.09 20.02
C ALA A 123 2.07 -11.95 20.72
N TYR A 124 2.24 -12.66 21.80
CA TYR A 124 3.52 -12.79 22.48
C TYR A 124 4.07 -14.19 22.22
N GLU A 125 5.30 -14.27 21.74
CA GLU A 125 5.97 -15.52 21.44
C GLU A 125 7.23 -15.64 22.29
N PHE A 126 7.35 -16.76 22.96
CA PHE A 126 8.47 -17.11 23.79
C PHE A 126 9.03 -18.47 23.36
N SER A 127 10.34 -18.64 23.40
CA SER A 127 11.01 -19.91 23.11
C SER A 127 11.91 -20.30 24.27
N ARG A 128 11.86 -21.57 24.68
CA ARG A 128 12.73 -22.15 25.71
C ARG A 128 12.67 -21.44 27.05
N LEU A 129 11.46 -21.09 27.48
CA LEU A 129 11.26 -20.58 28.83
C LEU A 129 11.30 -21.73 29.85
N PRO A 130 11.90 -21.51 31.04
CA PRO A 130 11.72 -22.39 32.18
C PRO A 130 10.23 -22.51 32.55
N SER A 131 9.82 -23.69 33.04
CA SER A 131 8.40 -23.95 33.37
C SER A 131 7.85 -22.99 34.42
N GLU A 132 8.68 -22.59 35.37
CA GLU A 132 8.31 -21.62 36.41
C GLU A 132 7.95 -20.26 35.81
N VAL A 133 8.78 -19.74 34.88
CA VAL A 133 8.54 -18.46 34.21
C VAL A 133 7.30 -18.54 33.31
N GLN A 134 7.05 -19.69 32.68
CA GLN A 134 5.86 -19.91 31.87
C GLN A 134 4.59 -19.82 32.73
N THR A 135 4.58 -20.42 33.90
CA THR A 135 3.48 -20.36 34.84
C THR A 135 3.20 -18.93 35.32
N GLU A 136 4.25 -18.18 35.67
CA GLU A 136 4.11 -16.77 36.07
C GLU A 136 3.51 -15.89 34.93
N ILE A 137 3.92 -16.11 33.68
CA ILE A 137 3.36 -15.40 32.52
C ILE A 137 1.88 -15.75 32.35
N ASP A 138 1.51 -17.02 32.45
CA ASP A 138 0.13 -17.47 32.32
C ASP A 138 -0.77 -16.85 33.39
N GLU A 139 -0.32 -16.79 34.63
CA GLU A 139 -1.03 -16.15 35.73
C GLU A 139 -1.18 -14.64 35.53
N ALA A 140 -0.13 -13.97 35.09
CA ALA A 140 -0.14 -12.53 34.79
C ALA A 140 -1.13 -12.21 33.67
N ILE A 141 -1.13 -12.99 32.58
CA ILE A 141 -2.06 -12.84 31.46
C ILE A 141 -3.51 -13.05 31.91
N LYS A 142 -3.80 -14.12 32.67
CA LYS A 142 -5.13 -14.39 33.20
C LYS A 142 -5.63 -13.26 34.10
N LYS A 143 -4.76 -12.69 34.93
CA LYS A 143 -5.08 -11.55 35.81
C LYS A 143 -5.42 -10.30 35.02
N ILE A 144 -4.69 -10.04 33.92
CA ILE A 144 -4.94 -8.88 33.07
C ILE A 144 -6.26 -9.04 32.29
N ILE A 145 -6.48 -10.22 31.69
CA ILE A 145 -7.72 -10.51 30.95
C ILE A 145 -8.94 -10.47 31.87
N GLY A 146 -8.83 -10.98 33.09
CA GLY A 146 -9.90 -10.90 34.08
C GLY A 146 -10.32 -9.48 34.46
N LYS A 147 -9.40 -8.51 34.37
CA LYS A 147 -9.75 -7.09 34.56
C LYS A 147 -10.50 -6.48 33.39
N MET A 148 -10.30 -7.01 32.16
CA MET A 148 -11.03 -6.53 30.99
C MET A 148 -12.49 -6.93 30.99
N SER A 149 -12.84 -8.06 31.64
CA SER A 149 -14.22 -8.52 31.76
C SER A 149 -15.01 -7.82 32.90
N ALA A 150 -14.35 -7.07 33.77
CA ALA A 150 -14.96 -6.38 34.88
C ALA A 150 -15.30 -4.90 34.59
N GLY A 151 -15.12 -4.45 33.36
CA GLY A 151 -15.31 -3.05 32.92
C GLY A 151 -16.48 -2.84 31.95
N GLU A 152 -17.40 -3.81 31.77
CA GLU A 152 -18.67 -3.61 31.05
C GLU A 152 -19.82 -3.37 32.03
#